data_35d7a0be8d0683acadec5eb1ef93e8ce
#
_entry.id   35d7a0be8d0683acadec5eb1ef93e8ce
#
_cell.length_a   1.000
_cell.length_b   1.000
_cell.length_c   1.000
_cell.angle_alpha   90.00
_cell.angle_beta   90.00
_cell.angle_gamma   90.00
#
_symmetry.space_group_name_H-M   'P 1'
#
loop_
_entity.id
_entity.type
_entity.pdbx_description
1 polymer ?
#
loop_
_entity_poly.entity_id
_entity_poly.type
_entity_poly.pdbx_seq_one_letter_code
_entity_poly.pdbx_strand_id
1 'polypeptide(L)'
;MERLLDVAVTPYQRIRVLLALVSSRFDYNASIASYMPIEMWISAQREIDSLIGILVEYSGYSVQEITDDYDDLVERTPDGEENGVVRVRGSIISFVDRLDDEFTRSLQNLDPHGTEYMDRLKDEKSLYCTICRAEALYEKKQLPEPLARVVTRRLEHIYSKVDHFFILLVVCLPIHLLA
;
A
#
# COMPACT_ATOMS: atom_id res chain seq x y z
N MET A 1 -0.01 -8.75 16.91
CA MET A 1 0.76 -7.72 16.19
C MET A 1 0.15 -6.34 16.27
N GLU A 2 -1.16 -6.15 16.20
CA GLU A 2 -1.80 -4.83 16.35
C GLU A 2 -1.39 -4.11 17.64
N ARG A 3 -1.36 -4.82 18.78
CA ARG A 3 -0.87 -4.26 20.06
C ARG A 3 0.59 -3.77 20.02
N LEU A 4 1.40 -4.25 19.10
CA LEU A 4 2.79 -3.79 18.94
C LEU A 4 2.82 -2.41 18.29
N LEU A 5 1.85 -2.10 17.43
CA LEU A 5 1.75 -0.78 16.81
C LEU A 5 1.42 0.31 17.84
N ASP A 6 0.63 -0.03 18.86
CA ASP A 6 0.28 0.89 19.96
C ASP A 6 1.48 1.20 20.87
N VAL A 7 2.44 0.27 20.95
CA VAL A 7 3.64 0.40 21.81
C VAL A 7 4.85 0.95 21.03
N ALA A 8 4.78 0.93 19.70
CA ALA A 8 5.86 1.43 18.85
C ALA A 8 5.98 2.96 18.96
N VAL A 9 7.10 3.42 19.52
CA VAL A 9 7.35 4.84 19.81
C VAL A 9 8.03 5.53 18.63
N THR A 10 9.00 4.85 18.00
CA THR A 10 9.82 5.44 16.94
C THR A 10 9.26 5.17 15.54
N PRO A 11 9.53 6.06 14.56
CA PRO A 11 9.13 5.84 13.18
C PRO A 11 9.68 4.52 12.61
N TYR A 12 10.92 4.15 12.97
CA TYR A 12 11.54 2.89 12.54
C TYR A 12 10.73 1.67 13.01
N GLN A 13 10.40 1.64 14.31
CA GLN A 13 9.60 0.55 14.88
C GLN A 13 8.22 0.46 14.21
N ARG A 14 7.56 1.60 14.01
CA ARG A 14 6.23 1.65 13.35
C ARG A 14 6.28 1.13 11.92
N ILE A 15 7.29 1.53 11.14
CA ILE A 15 7.50 1.03 9.76
C ILE A 15 7.67 -0.49 9.78
N ARG A 16 8.55 -1.02 10.66
CA ARG A 16 8.83 -2.45 10.77
C ARG A 16 7.58 -3.25 11.15
N VAL A 17 6.84 -2.77 12.15
CA VAL A 17 5.60 -3.42 12.60
C VAL A 17 4.54 -3.41 11.50
N LEU A 18 4.36 -2.30 10.79
CA LEU A 18 3.40 -2.20 9.69
C LEU A 18 3.76 -3.13 8.53
N LEU A 19 5.04 -3.19 8.13
CA LEU A 19 5.50 -4.12 7.09
C LEU A 19 5.17 -5.58 7.47
N ALA A 20 5.49 -5.98 8.69
CA ALA A 20 5.22 -7.33 9.19
C ALA A 20 3.71 -7.62 9.30
N LEU A 21 2.92 -6.62 9.71
CA LEU A 21 1.47 -6.73 9.89
C LEU A 21 0.78 -6.94 8.54
N VAL A 22 1.09 -6.11 7.55
CA VAL A 22 0.54 -6.22 6.19
C VAL A 22 0.93 -7.55 5.55
N SER A 23 2.20 -7.97 5.64
CA SER A 23 2.65 -9.27 5.16
C SER A 23 1.85 -10.41 5.77
N SER A 24 1.69 -10.39 7.11
CA SER A 24 0.94 -11.40 7.85
C SER A 24 -0.54 -11.49 7.42
N ARG A 25 -1.18 -10.36 7.09
CA ARG A 25 -2.57 -10.37 6.61
C ARG A 25 -2.69 -11.04 5.25
N PHE A 26 -1.78 -10.75 4.34
CA PHE A 26 -1.78 -11.39 3.03
C PHE A 26 -1.40 -12.87 3.08
N ASP A 27 -0.54 -13.28 4.01
CA ASP A 27 -0.12 -14.67 4.14
C ASP A 27 -1.18 -15.54 4.83
N TYR A 28 -1.99 -14.98 5.72
CA TYR A 28 -3.04 -15.72 6.43
C TYR A 28 -4.12 -16.29 5.49
N ASN A 29 -4.34 -15.67 4.33
CA ASN A 29 -5.41 -16.05 3.40
C ASN A 29 -5.01 -17.16 2.40
N ALA A 30 -3.92 -17.86 2.61
CA ALA A 30 -3.26 -18.65 1.58
C ALA A 30 -3.97 -19.93 1.10
N SER A 31 -5.07 -20.43 1.70
CA SER A 31 -5.46 -21.80 1.35
C SER A 31 -6.94 -22.20 1.27
N ILE A 32 -7.89 -21.44 1.79
CA ILE A 32 -9.27 -21.94 1.92
C ILE A 32 -10.32 -21.03 1.27
N ALA A 33 -10.11 -19.72 1.28
CA ALA A 33 -11.04 -18.78 0.69
C ALA A 33 -10.60 -18.40 -0.75
N SER A 34 -11.56 -18.25 -1.64
CA SER A 34 -11.28 -17.82 -3.01
C SER A 34 -10.74 -16.38 -3.09
N TYR A 35 -10.97 -15.57 -2.05
CA TYR A 35 -10.47 -14.20 -1.91
C TYR A 35 -10.36 -13.81 -0.43
N MET A 36 -9.61 -12.74 -0.14
CA MET A 36 -9.41 -12.21 1.21
C MET A 36 -10.74 -11.70 1.81
N PRO A 37 -11.05 -12.00 3.09
CA PRO A 37 -12.19 -11.41 3.79
C PRO A 37 -12.15 -9.87 3.73
N ILE A 38 -13.30 -9.25 3.49
CA ILE A 38 -13.41 -7.79 3.27
C ILE A 38 -12.84 -6.99 4.45
N GLU A 39 -13.09 -7.40 5.68
CA GLU A 39 -12.57 -6.75 6.89
C GLU A 39 -11.03 -6.79 6.97
N MET A 40 -10.44 -7.91 6.57
CA MET A 40 -8.98 -8.05 6.51
C MET A 40 -8.39 -7.18 5.41
N TRP A 41 -9.06 -7.12 4.26
CA TRP A 41 -8.65 -6.27 3.14
C TRP A 41 -8.68 -4.78 3.53
N ILE A 42 -9.77 -4.31 4.16
CA ILE A 42 -9.89 -2.92 4.66
C ILE A 42 -8.80 -2.62 5.68
N SER A 43 -8.50 -3.56 6.57
CA SER A 43 -7.44 -3.40 7.56
C SER A 43 -6.07 -3.31 6.91
N ALA A 44 -5.77 -4.20 5.94
CA ALA A 44 -4.52 -4.16 5.17
C ALA A 44 -4.36 -2.82 4.43
N GLN A 45 -5.42 -2.32 3.81
CA GLN A 45 -5.42 -1.02 3.14
C GLN A 45 -5.08 0.13 4.10
N ARG A 46 -5.71 0.18 5.27
CA ARG A 46 -5.43 1.21 6.29
C ARG A 46 -3.99 1.16 6.79
N GLU A 47 -3.45 -0.03 6.93
CA GLU A 47 -2.08 -0.24 7.36
C GLU A 47 -1.08 0.20 6.28
N ILE A 48 -1.37 -0.07 5.01
CA ILE A 48 -0.58 0.42 3.87
C ILE A 48 -0.63 1.95 3.80
N ASP A 49 -1.81 2.56 3.92
CA ASP A 49 -1.97 4.02 3.95
C ASP A 49 -1.22 4.66 5.12
N SER A 50 -1.24 4.02 6.30
CA SER A 50 -0.48 4.48 7.48
C SER A 50 1.02 4.39 7.25
N LEU A 51 1.50 3.32 6.62
CA LEU A 51 2.91 3.14 6.25
C LEU A 51 3.36 4.23 5.28
N ILE A 52 2.58 4.48 4.22
CA ILE A 52 2.85 5.55 3.26
C ILE A 52 2.89 6.91 3.98
N GLY A 53 1.93 7.18 4.87
CA GLY A 53 1.88 8.41 5.65
C GLY A 53 3.15 8.66 6.47
N ILE A 54 3.64 7.63 7.19
CA ILE A 54 4.87 7.72 7.97
C ILE A 54 6.07 8.02 7.05
N LEU A 55 6.16 7.37 5.89
CA LEU A 55 7.28 7.57 4.96
C LEU A 55 7.24 8.94 4.25
N VAL A 56 6.07 9.56 4.14
CA VAL A 56 5.91 10.94 3.65
C VAL A 56 6.30 11.95 4.72
N GLU A 57 5.91 11.70 5.98
CA GLU A 57 6.20 12.55 7.12
C GLU A 57 7.68 12.52 7.50
N TYR A 58 8.26 11.31 7.57
CA TYR A 58 9.65 11.10 7.96
C TYR A 58 10.52 10.80 6.73
N SER A 59 11.03 11.86 6.08
CA SER A 59 11.81 11.75 4.84
C SER A 59 13.10 10.93 4.97
N GLY A 60 13.66 10.83 6.19
CA GLY A 60 14.85 10.04 6.49
C GLY A 60 14.65 8.52 6.48
N TYR A 61 13.46 8.01 6.16
CA TYR A 61 13.19 6.58 6.03
C TYR A 61 12.73 6.24 4.61
N SER A 62 13.17 5.10 4.09
CA SER A 62 12.76 4.56 2.79
C SER A 62 12.57 3.05 2.87
N VAL A 63 11.52 2.54 2.22
CA VAL A 63 11.28 1.09 2.08
C VAL A 63 11.71 0.68 0.68
N GLN A 64 12.62 -0.29 0.58
CA GLN A 64 13.20 -0.78 -0.66
C GLN A 64 13.31 -2.29 -0.65
N GLU A 65 13.17 -2.93 -1.83
CA GLU A 65 13.29 -4.38 -1.98
C GLU A 65 14.74 -4.85 -1.77
N ILE A 66 15.69 -4.07 -2.26
CA ILE A 66 17.12 -4.35 -2.15
C ILE A 66 17.73 -3.37 -1.16
N THR A 67 18.31 -3.91 -0.10
CA THR A 67 19.03 -3.16 0.93
C THR A 67 20.32 -3.90 1.28
N ASP A 68 21.29 -3.17 1.78
CA ASP A 68 22.46 -3.79 2.42
C ASP A 68 22.03 -4.65 3.60
N ASP A 69 22.85 -5.63 3.98
CA ASP A 69 22.56 -6.46 5.14
C ASP A 69 22.71 -5.64 6.43
N TYR A 70 21.70 -5.73 7.26
CA TYR A 70 21.68 -5.07 8.56
C TYR A 70 21.05 -5.98 9.63
N ASP A 71 21.42 -5.73 10.89
CA ASP A 71 20.82 -6.44 12.01
C ASP A 71 19.41 -5.92 12.26
N ASP A 72 18.45 -6.79 12.07
CA ASP A 72 17.03 -6.50 12.26
C ASP A 72 16.64 -6.17 13.71
N LEU A 73 17.50 -6.49 14.69
CA LEU A 73 17.24 -6.25 16.10
C LEU A 73 17.70 -4.85 16.55
N VAL A 74 18.55 -4.21 15.75
CA VAL A 74 19.10 -2.89 16.09
C VAL A 74 18.20 -1.79 15.53
N GLU A 75 17.85 -0.83 16.37
CA GLU A 75 17.14 0.37 15.96
C GLU A 75 18.04 1.27 15.11
N ARG A 76 17.54 1.73 13.96
CA ARG A 76 18.28 2.57 13.04
C ARG A 76 17.66 3.96 12.97
N THR A 77 18.51 4.98 13.03
CA THR A 77 18.11 6.39 12.92
C THR A 77 18.81 7.04 11.73
N PRO A 78 18.21 8.04 11.06
CA PRO A 78 18.82 8.73 9.93
C PRO A 78 20.18 9.37 10.26
N ASP A 79 20.37 9.81 11.51
CA ASP A 79 21.62 10.44 11.98
C ASP A 79 22.82 9.46 12.01
N GLY A 80 22.56 8.15 12.03
CA GLY A 80 23.57 7.10 12.00
C GLY A 80 23.95 6.61 10.60
N GLU A 81 23.28 7.09 9.56
CA GLU A 81 23.47 6.64 8.18
C GLU A 81 24.29 7.64 7.35
N GLU A 82 25.21 7.14 6.52
CA GLU A 82 26.09 7.99 5.69
C GLU A 82 25.32 8.97 4.78
N ASN A 83 24.14 8.58 4.31
CA ASN A 83 23.31 9.40 3.45
C ASN A 83 22.10 10.05 4.17
N GLY A 84 22.01 9.93 5.49
CA GLY A 84 20.88 10.43 6.27
C GLY A 84 19.54 9.72 5.94
N VAL A 85 19.58 8.55 5.30
CA VAL A 85 18.38 7.78 4.94
C VAL A 85 18.50 6.32 5.37
N VAL A 86 17.66 5.92 6.29
CA VAL A 86 17.51 4.52 6.71
C VAL A 86 16.71 3.75 5.64
N ARG A 87 17.33 2.74 5.03
CA ARG A 87 16.67 1.82 4.09
C ARG A 87 16.17 0.62 4.85
N VAL A 88 14.86 0.41 4.82
CA VAL A 88 14.18 -0.74 5.43
C VAL A 88 13.79 -1.71 4.33
N ARG A 89 14.11 -3.00 4.50
CA ARG A 89 13.76 -4.04 3.53
C ARG A 89 12.26 -4.26 3.47
N GLY A 90 11.69 -4.15 2.25
CA GLY A 90 10.26 -4.35 1.99
C GLY A 90 9.83 -3.79 0.64
N SER A 91 8.57 -4.00 0.27
CA SER A 91 8.02 -3.51 -1.00
C SER A 91 6.59 -3.02 -0.82
N ILE A 92 6.42 -1.71 -0.84
CA ILE A 92 5.07 -1.11 -0.78
C ILE A 92 4.30 -1.40 -2.05
N ILE A 93 4.96 -1.35 -3.23
CA ILE A 93 4.28 -1.66 -4.48
C ILE A 93 3.77 -3.10 -4.54
N SER A 94 4.49 -4.06 -3.98
CA SER A 94 4.01 -5.44 -3.90
C SER A 94 2.76 -5.57 -3.02
N PHE A 95 2.65 -4.77 -1.96
CA PHE A 95 1.42 -4.72 -1.15
C PHE A 95 0.26 -4.08 -1.90
N VAL A 96 0.52 -3.00 -2.64
CA VAL A 96 -0.49 -2.33 -3.48
C VAL A 96 -0.98 -3.26 -4.58
N ASP A 97 -0.07 -3.98 -5.25
CA ASP A 97 -0.40 -4.97 -6.27
C ASP A 97 -1.31 -6.07 -5.69
N ARG A 98 -0.93 -6.65 -4.55
CA ARG A 98 -1.74 -7.67 -3.88
C ARG A 98 -3.10 -7.15 -3.42
N LEU A 99 -3.16 -5.91 -2.95
CA LEU A 99 -4.41 -5.28 -2.51
C LEU A 99 -5.39 -5.13 -3.68
N ASP A 100 -4.91 -4.69 -4.85
CA ASP A 100 -5.70 -4.55 -6.08
C ASP A 100 -6.12 -5.91 -6.65
N ASP A 101 -5.20 -6.88 -6.65
CA ASP A 101 -5.49 -8.24 -7.09
C ASP A 101 -6.58 -8.90 -6.21
N GLU A 102 -6.52 -8.76 -4.89
CA GLU A 102 -7.54 -9.28 -3.97
C GLU A 102 -8.89 -8.56 -4.13
N PHE A 103 -8.88 -7.26 -4.40
CA PHE A 103 -10.09 -6.51 -4.73
C PHE A 103 -10.74 -7.06 -6.00
N THR A 104 -9.98 -7.19 -7.07
CA THR A 104 -10.44 -7.73 -8.35
C THR A 104 -10.97 -9.16 -8.19
N ARG A 105 -10.22 -10.02 -7.46
CA ARG A 105 -10.62 -11.39 -7.17
C ARG A 105 -11.94 -11.45 -6.38
N SER A 106 -12.13 -10.56 -5.41
CA SER A 106 -13.38 -10.49 -4.66
C SER A 106 -14.57 -10.16 -5.56
N LEU A 107 -14.43 -9.20 -6.48
CA LEU A 107 -15.48 -8.86 -7.44
C LEU A 107 -15.81 -10.00 -8.41
N GLN A 108 -14.80 -10.77 -8.84
CA GLN A 108 -15.00 -11.93 -9.73
C GLN A 108 -15.76 -13.07 -9.06
N ASN A 109 -15.74 -13.16 -7.74
CA ASN A 109 -16.41 -14.22 -6.96
C ASN A 109 -17.78 -13.81 -6.40
N LEU A 110 -18.17 -12.53 -6.51
CA LEU A 110 -19.45 -12.02 -6.08
C LEU A 110 -20.44 -12.02 -7.25
N ASP A 111 -21.74 -12.18 -6.94
CA ASP A 111 -22.80 -12.04 -7.93
C ASP A 111 -22.92 -10.57 -8.38
N PRO A 112 -22.70 -10.24 -9.67
CA PRO A 112 -22.76 -8.86 -10.16
C PRO A 112 -24.10 -8.16 -9.94
N HIS A 113 -25.19 -8.92 -9.75
CA HIS A 113 -26.52 -8.39 -9.47
C HIS A 113 -26.84 -8.33 -7.97
N GLY A 114 -25.93 -8.81 -7.12
CA GLY A 114 -26.08 -8.82 -5.68
C GLY A 114 -25.74 -7.48 -5.01
N THR A 115 -26.33 -7.25 -3.84
CA THR A 115 -26.03 -6.07 -3.02
C THR A 115 -24.58 -6.06 -2.53
N GLU A 116 -24.01 -7.24 -2.27
CA GLU A 116 -22.62 -7.40 -1.82
C GLU A 116 -21.62 -6.91 -2.86
N TYR A 117 -21.90 -7.14 -4.16
CA TYR A 117 -21.07 -6.62 -5.24
C TYR A 117 -21.09 -5.09 -5.28
N MET A 118 -22.27 -4.49 -5.15
CA MET A 118 -22.44 -3.03 -5.13
C MET A 118 -21.77 -2.40 -3.91
N ASP A 119 -21.83 -3.07 -2.75
CA ASP A 119 -21.15 -2.60 -1.54
C ASP A 119 -19.63 -2.70 -1.70
N ARG A 120 -19.13 -3.77 -2.31
CA ARG A 120 -17.70 -3.93 -2.58
C ARG A 120 -17.15 -2.89 -3.56
N LEU A 121 -17.92 -2.50 -4.57
CA LEU A 121 -17.53 -1.44 -5.51
C LEU A 121 -17.28 -0.08 -4.83
N LYS A 122 -17.92 0.20 -3.70
CA LYS A 122 -17.67 1.45 -2.94
C LYS A 122 -16.24 1.58 -2.44
N ASP A 123 -15.57 0.45 -2.21
CA ASP A 123 -14.18 0.43 -1.75
C ASP A 123 -13.17 0.78 -2.86
N GLU A 124 -13.60 0.74 -4.12
CA GLU A 124 -12.74 1.02 -5.28
C GLU A 124 -12.08 2.41 -5.23
N LYS A 125 -12.87 3.43 -4.85
CA LYS A 125 -12.35 4.79 -4.71
C LYS A 125 -11.22 4.87 -3.69
N SER A 126 -11.38 4.18 -2.57
CA SER A 126 -10.39 4.15 -1.50
C SER A 126 -9.11 3.44 -1.97
N LEU A 127 -9.24 2.31 -2.65
CA LEU A 127 -8.13 1.59 -3.26
C LEU A 127 -7.35 2.45 -4.26
N TYR A 128 -8.06 3.14 -5.15
CA TYR A 128 -7.45 4.03 -6.13
C TYR A 128 -6.66 5.17 -5.46
N CYS A 129 -7.19 5.75 -4.38
CA CYS A 129 -6.46 6.74 -3.58
C CYS A 129 -5.16 6.17 -3.00
N THR A 130 -5.16 4.91 -2.53
CA THR A 130 -3.95 4.24 -2.03
C THR A 130 -2.91 4.08 -3.13
N ILE A 131 -3.31 3.68 -4.36
CA ILE A 131 -2.42 3.57 -5.52
C ILE A 131 -1.79 4.94 -5.83
N CYS A 132 -2.58 6.03 -5.89
CA CYS A 132 -2.09 7.38 -6.14
C CYS A 132 -1.14 7.89 -5.04
N ARG A 133 -1.39 7.55 -3.77
CA ARG A 133 -0.49 7.89 -2.66
C ARG A 133 0.85 7.17 -2.77
N ALA A 134 0.84 5.91 -3.16
CA ALA A 134 2.07 5.14 -3.40
C ALA A 134 2.87 5.74 -4.56
N GLU A 135 2.21 6.16 -5.64
CA GLU A 135 2.84 6.86 -6.76
C GLU A 135 3.52 8.16 -6.30
N ALA A 136 2.79 9.02 -5.58
CA ALA A 136 3.32 10.28 -5.06
C ALA A 136 4.50 10.07 -4.09
N LEU A 137 4.46 9.01 -3.27
CA LEU A 137 5.58 8.63 -2.40
C LEU A 137 6.83 8.30 -3.21
N TYR A 138 6.72 7.44 -4.23
CA TYR A 138 7.87 7.02 -5.04
C TYR A 138 8.41 8.15 -5.90
N GLU A 139 7.55 9.05 -6.39
CA GLU A 139 7.97 10.27 -7.08
C GLU A 139 8.77 11.18 -6.13
N LYS A 140 8.25 11.45 -4.93
CA LYS A 140 8.93 12.25 -3.89
C LYS A 140 10.27 11.65 -3.48
N LYS A 141 10.36 10.33 -3.38
CA LYS A 141 11.58 9.59 -3.01
C LYS A 141 12.56 9.40 -4.19
N GLN A 142 12.16 9.78 -5.41
CA GLN A 142 12.96 9.63 -6.64
C GLN A 142 13.39 8.17 -6.89
N LEU A 143 12.48 7.23 -6.71
CA LEU A 143 12.70 5.80 -6.93
C LEU A 143 12.05 5.38 -8.26
N PRO A 144 12.79 5.40 -9.39
CA PRO A 144 12.20 5.24 -10.73
C PRO A 144 11.62 3.85 -10.99
N GLU A 145 12.23 2.80 -10.48
CA GLU A 145 11.78 1.43 -10.72
C GLU A 145 10.42 1.15 -10.07
N PRO A 146 10.22 1.33 -8.75
CA PRO A 146 8.90 1.15 -8.15
C PRO A 146 7.89 2.20 -8.63
N LEU A 147 8.32 3.42 -9.01
CA LEU A 147 7.46 4.42 -9.62
C LEU A 147 6.87 3.92 -10.93
N ALA A 148 7.68 3.34 -11.82
CA ALA A 148 7.21 2.79 -13.08
C ALA A 148 6.18 1.66 -12.86
N ARG A 149 6.41 0.79 -11.87
CA ARG A 149 5.49 -0.30 -11.50
C ARG A 149 4.15 0.24 -11.01
N VAL A 150 4.14 1.22 -10.11
CA VAL A 150 2.89 1.77 -9.57
C VAL A 150 2.10 2.56 -10.61
N VAL A 151 2.79 3.28 -11.51
CA VAL A 151 2.14 3.94 -12.66
C VAL A 151 1.48 2.91 -13.58
N THR A 152 2.16 1.80 -13.86
CA THR A 152 1.60 0.70 -14.65
C THR A 152 0.36 0.13 -13.97
N ARG A 153 0.44 -0.17 -12.66
CA ARG A 153 -0.72 -0.66 -11.88
C ARG A 153 -1.89 0.33 -11.91
N ARG A 154 -1.63 1.63 -11.78
CA ARG A 154 -2.67 2.66 -11.89
C ARG A 154 -3.34 2.65 -13.26
N LEU A 155 -2.57 2.53 -14.33
CA LEU A 155 -3.11 2.47 -15.69
C LEU A 155 -3.93 1.20 -15.92
N GLU A 156 -3.47 0.05 -15.46
CA GLU A 156 -4.21 -1.22 -15.53
C GLU A 156 -5.53 -1.14 -14.76
N HIS A 157 -5.50 -0.57 -13.56
CA HIS A 157 -6.69 -0.38 -12.73
C HIS A 157 -7.74 0.47 -13.44
N ILE A 158 -7.35 1.56 -14.12
CA ILE A 158 -8.25 2.43 -14.87
C ILE A 158 -8.71 1.77 -16.18
N TYR A 159 -7.79 1.14 -16.90
CA TYR A 159 -8.07 0.57 -18.22
C TYR A 159 -9.14 -0.53 -18.19
N SER A 160 -9.18 -1.30 -17.13
CA SER A 160 -10.19 -2.35 -16.94
C SER A 160 -11.60 -1.81 -16.58
N LYS A 161 -11.73 -0.50 -16.33
CA LYS A 161 -12.99 0.13 -15.89
C LYS A 161 -13.68 0.80 -17.06
N VAL A 162 -14.87 0.35 -17.36
CA VAL A 162 -15.69 0.84 -18.50
C VAL A 162 -16.42 2.15 -18.17
N ASP A 163 -16.40 2.61 -16.93
CA ASP A 163 -17.17 3.78 -16.51
C ASP A 163 -16.45 5.10 -16.82
N HIS A 164 -16.78 5.70 -17.95
CA HIS A 164 -16.28 7.00 -18.41
C HIS A 164 -16.36 8.13 -17.36
N PHE A 165 -17.30 8.03 -16.43
CA PHE A 165 -17.49 9.05 -15.39
C PHE A 165 -16.39 9.01 -14.33
N PHE A 166 -15.92 7.81 -14.01
CA PHE A 166 -14.82 7.61 -13.06
C PHE A 166 -13.49 8.10 -13.63
N ILE A 167 -13.23 7.85 -14.91
CA ILE A 167 -12.01 8.30 -15.62
C ILE A 167 -11.94 9.83 -15.64
N LEU A 168 -13.04 10.53 -15.89
CA LEU A 168 -13.08 12.00 -15.88
C LEU A 168 -12.82 12.59 -14.50
N LEU A 169 -13.35 11.99 -13.44
CA LEU A 169 -13.17 12.45 -12.07
C LEU A 169 -11.74 12.23 -11.56
N VAL A 170 -11.11 11.17 -12.00
CA VAL A 170 -9.78 10.73 -11.57
C VAL A 170 -8.67 11.43 -12.34
N VAL A 171 -8.83 11.65 -13.63
CA VAL A 171 -7.85 12.36 -14.48
C VAL A 171 -7.84 13.86 -14.21
N CYS A 172 -8.97 14.42 -13.74
CA CYS A 172 -9.10 15.84 -13.44
C CYS A 172 -8.71 16.26 -12.02
N LEU A 173 -8.42 15.30 -11.10
CA LEU A 173 -7.90 15.65 -9.77
C LEU A 173 -6.38 15.80 -9.84
N PRO A 174 -5.83 17.02 -9.67
CA PRO A 174 -4.40 17.20 -9.59
C PRO A 174 -3.85 16.44 -8.39
N ILE A 175 -2.78 15.67 -8.61
CA ILE A 175 -2.07 14.85 -7.61
C ILE A 175 -1.69 15.66 -6.34
N HIS A 176 -1.62 16.98 -6.45
CA HIS A 176 -1.29 17.90 -5.36
C HIS A 176 -2.38 18.07 -4.27
N LEU A 177 -3.58 17.53 -4.45
CA LEU A 177 -4.69 17.63 -3.46
C LEU A 177 -4.82 16.41 -2.55
N LEU A 178 -3.96 15.40 -2.71
CA LEU A 178 -3.95 14.16 -1.91
C LEU A 178 -2.78 14.09 -0.90
N ALA A 179 -2.04 15.17 -0.75
CA ALA A 179 -0.97 15.31 0.24
C ALA A 179 -1.50 15.84 1.58
#